data_980ccdf423215f17b10d69d538f79f3d
#
_entry.id   980ccdf423215f17b10d69d538f79f3d
#
_cell.length_a   1.000
_cell.length_b   1.000
_cell.length_c   1.000
_cell.angle_alpha   90.00
_cell.angle_beta   90.00
_cell.angle_gamma   90.00
#
_symmetry.space_group_name_H-M   'P 1'
#
loop_
_entity.id
_entity.type
_entity.pdbx_description
1 polymer ?
#
loop_
_entity_poly.entity_id
_entity_poly.type
_entity_poly.pdbx_seq_one_letter_code
_entity_poly.pdbx_strand_id
1 'polypeptide(L)'
;MSRDKIKILVIDNDIHIHDFIRQSLRMLNAELHFYTSPKDGLEEAKSISPNLVIMDILNPEMDGIEVCAEFRNSNRLKDTLIAFFTSRNEDYSQIAGFNAGADDYILKPCRPHLFLSRMRALLRRFKLRSDSSSTFHGIAIDRERYIVRKGSTEILLPRKEFELMSLLISSPRKVFTRKEIYMEIWGGEMDLSNRTIDVHNRKLREKIGDDHIKTVKGIGYRFEN
;
A
#
# COMPACT_ATOMS: atom_id res chain seq x y z
N MET A 1 9.29 18.22 -9.55
CA MET A 1 9.90 16.90 -9.39
C MET A 1 8.93 15.88 -9.93
N SER A 2 9.29 15.17 -10.98
CA SER A 2 8.46 14.09 -11.55
C SER A 2 8.27 13.02 -10.49
N ARG A 3 7.02 12.77 -10.08
CA ARG A 3 6.72 11.58 -9.26
C ARG A 3 6.98 10.38 -10.15
N ASP A 4 7.89 9.51 -9.78
CA ASP A 4 8.12 8.25 -10.48
C ASP A 4 6.78 7.53 -10.67
N LYS A 5 6.53 7.09 -11.90
CA LYS A 5 5.31 6.34 -12.20
C LYS A 5 5.37 5.00 -11.46
N ILE A 6 4.23 4.58 -10.95
CA ILE A 6 4.08 3.24 -10.37
C ILE A 6 4.31 2.21 -11.48
N LYS A 7 5.24 1.27 -11.29
CA LYS A 7 5.51 0.18 -12.22
C LYS A 7 4.71 -1.05 -11.82
N ILE A 8 3.91 -1.55 -12.74
CA ILE A 8 3.09 -2.76 -12.55
C ILE A 8 3.50 -3.77 -13.61
N LEU A 9 3.94 -4.93 -13.16
CA LEU A 9 4.25 -6.06 -14.00
C LEU A 9 3.05 -7.02 -14.04
N VAL A 10 2.70 -7.50 -15.22
CA VAL A 10 1.63 -8.46 -15.43
C VAL A 10 2.22 -9.70 -16.10
N ILE A 11 1.99 -10.86 -15.49
CA ILE A 11 2.43 -12.17 -15.98
C ILE A 11 1.20 -13.06 -16.15
N ASP A 12 0.74 -13.24 -17.36
CA ASP A 12 -0.42 -14.07 -17.69
C ASP A 12 -0.30 -14.57 -19.12
N ASN A 13 -0.49 -15.85 -19.36
CA ASN A 13 -0.39 -16.42 -20.70
C ASN A 13 -1.60 -16.07 -21.61
N ASP A 14 -2.69 -15.56 -21.04
CA ASP A 14 -3.87 -15.09 -21.78
C ASP A 14 -3.77 -13.59 -22.11
N ILE A 15 -3.58 -13.28 -23.38
CA ILE A 15 -3.51 -11.89 -23.88
C ILE A 15 -4.81 -11.10 -23.66
N HIS A 16 -5.98 -11.75 -23.57
CA HIS A 16 -7.24 -11.07 -23.27
C HIS A 16 -7.25 -10.56 -21.84
N ILE A 17 -6.55 -11.21 -20.92
CA ILE A 17 -6.36 -10.74 -19.56
C ILE A 17 -5.47 -9.49 -19.55
N HIS A 18 -4.45 -9.42 -20.41
CA HIS A 18 -3.64 -8.21 -20.57
C HIS A 18 -4.50 -7.00 -20.96
N ASP A 19 -5.42 -7.18 -21.92
CA ASP A 19 -6.32 -6.11 -22.34
C ASP A 19 -7.32 -5.71 -21.24
N PHE A 20 -7.87 -6.70 -20.54
CA PHE A 20 -8.73 -6.47 -19.37
C PHE A 20 -8.00 -5.62 -18.31
N ILE A 21 -6.76 -5.98 -17.96
CA ILE A 21 -5.96 -5.27 -16.95
C ILE A 21 -5.62 -3.86 -17.45
N ARG A 22 -5.18 -3.72 -18.70
CA ARG A 22 -4.88 -2.40 -19.29
C ARG A 22 -6.07 -1.46 -19.22
N GLN A 23 -7.25 -1.94 -19.59
CA GLN A 23 -8.48 -1.14 -19.53
C GLN A 23 -8.90 -0.83 -18.10
N SER A 24 -8.83 -1.81 -17.20
CA SER A 24 -9.21 -1.66 -15.79
C SER A 24 -8.34 -0.65 -15.06
N LEU A 25 -7.04 -0.61 -15.39
CA LEU A 25 -6.06 0.23 -14.72
C LEU A 25 -5.77 1.57 -15.43
N ARG A 26 -6.45 1.88 -16.54
CA ARG A 26 -6.22 3.11 -17.32
C ARG A 26 -6.28 4.41 -16.52
N MET A 27 -7.02 4.41 -15.41
CA MET A 27 -7.17 5.58 -14.52
C MET A 27 -6.05 5.67 -13.45
N LEU A 28 -5.12 4.71 -13.43
CA LEU A 28 -3.93 4.78 -12.58
C LEU A 28 -2.80 5.45 -13.35
N ASN A 29 -2.06 6.32 -12.67
CA ASN A 29 -0.80 6.86 -13.19
C ASN A 29 0.30 5.81 -13.01
N ALA A 30 0.24 4.75 -13.84
CA ALA A 30 1.12 3.60 -13.75
C ALA A 30 1.73 3.28 -15.13
N GLU A 31 2.91 2.71 -15.10
CA GLU A 31 3.58 2.08 -16.24
C GLU A 31 3.32 0.57 -16.16
N LEU A 32 2.75 0.00 -17.22
CA LEU A 32 2.34 -1.40 -17.27
C LEU A 32 3.26 -2.19 -18.19
N HIS A 33 3.84 -3.27 -17.67
CA HIS A 33 4.68 -4.20 -18.39
C HIS A 33 3.96 -5.55 -18.45
N PHE A 34 3.87 -6.17 -19.62
CA PHE A 34 3.09 -7.40 -19.85
C PHE A 34 3.97 -8.51 -20.40
N TYR A 35 3.90 -9.68 -19.77
CA TYR A 35 4.62 -10.87 -20.17
C TYR A 35 3.70 -12.09 -20.13
N THR A 36 3.84 -12.96 -21.11
CA THR A 36 3.14 -14.26 -21.15
C THR A 36 3.95 -15.35 -20.47
N SER A 37 5.27 -15.25 -20.54
CA SER A 37 6.22 -16.16 -19.92
C SER A 37 6.59 -15.70 -18.50
N PRO A 38 6.45 -16.56 -17.49
CA PRO A 38 6.91 -16.26 -16.12
C PRO A 38 8.41 -15.99 -16.04
N LYS A 39 9.22 -16.68 -16.84
CA LYS A 39 10.67 -16.52 -16.86
C LYS A 39 11.05 -15.12 -17.35
N ASP A 40 10.48 -14.68 -18.46
CA ASP A 40 10.73 -13.35 -19.01
C ASP A 40 10.22 -12.27 -18.07
N GLY A 41 9.06 -12.50 -17.43
CA GLY A 41 8.53 -11.62 -16.40
C GLY A 41 9.44 -11.49 -15.18
N LEU A 42 10.07 -12.57 -14.72
CA LEU A 42 11.04 -12.56 -13.62
C LEU A 42 12.31 -11.79 -14.00
N GLU A 43 12.82 -11.96 -15.21
CA GLU A 43 14.00 -11.21 -15.69
C GLU A 43 13.69 -9.71 -15.79
N GLU A 44 12.52 -9.37 -16.35
CA GLU A 44 12.08 -7.97 -16.37
C GLU A 44 11.92 -7.39 -14.97
N ALA A 45 11.35 -8.14 -14.03
CA ALA A 45 11.18 -7.71 -12.65
C ALA A 45 12.53 -7.31 -12.02
N LYS A 46 13.60 -8.06 -12.29
CA LYS A 46 14.95 -7.74 -11.81
C LYS A 46 15.46 -6.42 -12.39
N SER A 47 15.08 -6.11 -13.64
CA SER A 47 15.47 -4.87 -14.32
C SER A 47 14.70 -3.67 -13.77
N ILE A 48 13.38 -3.73 -13.76
CA ILE A 48 12.52 -2.58 -13.47
C ILE A 48 12.22 -2.37 -11.99
N SER A 49 12.38 -3.42 -11.15
CA SER A 49 11.96 -3.43 -9.73
C SER A 49 10.50 -2.95 -9.58
N PRO A 50 9.51 -3.76 -9.98
CA PRO A 50 8.11 -3.34 -10.02
C PRO A 50 7.56 -3.11 -8.61
N ASN A 51 6.59 -2.19 -8.50
CA ASN A 51 5.90 -1.92 -7.25
C ASN A 51 4.81 -2.97 -6.96
N LEU A 52 4.23 -3.53 -8.02
CA LEU A 52 3.18 -4.55 -7.97
C LEU A 52 3.38 -5.54 -9.11
N VAL A 53 3.21 -6.82 -8.82
CA VAL A 53 3.07 -7.88 -9.81
C VAL A 53 1.66 -8.44 -9.74
N ILE A 54 1.02 -8.57 -10.89
CA ILE A 54 -0.25 -9.26 -11.06
C ILE A 54 0.05 -10.50 -11.89
N MET A 55 -0.22 -11.69 -11.36
CA MET A 55 0.11 -12.92 -12.08
C MET A 55 -0.96 -13.99 -11.97
N ASP A 56 -1.08 -14.82 -13.01
CA ASP A 56 -1.86 -16.06 -12.90
C ASP A 56 -1.06 -17.13 -12.15
N ILE A 57 -1.75 -17.99 -11.44
CA ILE A 57 -1.16 -19.22 -10.86
C ILE A 57 -0.98 -20.26 -11.97
N LEU A 58 -2.01 -20.39 -12.86
CA LEU A 58 -2.02 -21.37 -13.92
C LEU A 58 -1.22 -20.89 -15.13
N ASN A 59 0.06 -21.16 -15.15
CA ASN A 59 0.88 -20.95 -16.34
C ASN A 59 1.58 -22.26 -16.71
N PRO A 60 1.57 -22.67 -18.00
CA PRO A 60 2.12 -23.96 -18.44
C PRO A 60 3.64 -24.07 -18.28
N GLU A 61 4.37 -22.96 -18.20
CA GLU A 61 5.83 -22.97 -18.07
C GLU A 61 6.30 -23.07 -16.62
N MET A 62 5.58 -22.40 -15.70
CA MET A 62 5.95 -22.33 -14.29
C MET A 62 4.73 -21.92 -13.46
N ASP A 63 4.46 -22.61 -12.37
CA ASP A 63 3.36 -22.28 -11.45
C ASP A 63 3.59 -20.89 -10.83
N GLY A 64 2.53 -20.06 -10.80
CA GLY A 64 2.61 -18.72 -10.23
C GLY A 64 3.01 -18.69 -8.74
N ILE A 65 2.76 -19.77 -8.00
CA ILE A 65 3.19 -19.91 -6.60
C ILE A 65 4.73 -20.03 -6.53
N GLU A 66 5.35 -20.76 -7.46
CA GLU A 66 6.81 -20.84 -7.57
C GLU A 66 7.40 -19.48 -7.93
N VAL A 67 6.78 -18.77 -8.89
CA VAL A 67 7.19 -17.39 -9.24
C VAL A 67 7.11 -16.47 -8.01
N CYS A 68 6.06 -16.58 -7.21
CA CYS A 68 5.91 -15.80 -5.97
C CYS A 68 7.07 -16.09 -4.99
N ALA A 69 7.43 -17.36 -4.82
CA ALA A 69 8.55 -17.75 -3.96
C ALA A 69 9.88 -17.17 -4.46
N GLU A 70 10.13 -17.16 -5.78
CA GLU A 70 11.32 -16.51 -6.37
C GLU A 70 11.37 -15.01 -6.05
N PHE A 71 10.23 -14.30 -6.13
CA PHE A 71 10.16 -12.90 -5.72
C PHE A 71 10.53 -12.72 -4.24
N ARG A 72 10.02 -13.58 -3.35
CA ARG A 72 10.26 -13.48 -1.90
C ARG A 72 11.69 -13.85 -1.50
N ASN A 73 12.33 -14.74 -2.24
CA ASN A 73 13.73 -15.13 -2.04
C ASN A 73 14.73 -14.10 -2.58
N SER A 74 14.30 -13.19 -3.44
CA SER A 74 15.16 -12.16 -4.03
C SER A 74 15.29 -10.95 -3.10
N ASN A 75 16.49 -10.60 -2.65
CA ASN A 75 16.73 -9.40 -1.85
C ASN A 75 16.22 -8.11 -2.50
N ARG A 76 16.15 -8.07 -3.83
CA ARG A 76 15.72 -6.89 -4.61
C ARG A 76 14.20 -6.83 -4.78
N LEU A 77 13.52 -7.98 -4.82
CA LEU A 77 12.11 -8.10 -5.19
C LEU A 77 11.21 -8.51 -4.02
N LYS A 78 11.76 -8.88 -2.88
CA LYS A 78 11.00 -9.40 -1.72
C LYS A 78 9.89 -8.49 -1.22
N ASP A 79 10.06 -7.18 -1.40
CA ASP A 79 9.10 -6.16 -0.96
C ASP A 79 8.08 -5.77 -2.05
N THR A 80 8.20 -6.33 -3.26
CA THR A 80 7.24 -6.15 -4.34
C THR A 80 5.87 -6.69 -3.92
N LEU A 81 4.81 -5.93 -4.10
CA LEU A 81 3.45 -6.43 -3.89
C LEU A 81 3.09 -7.48 -4.93
N ILE A 82 2.44 -8.55 -4.52
CA ILE A 82 2.04 -9.65 -5.41
C ILE A 82 0.53 -9.89 -5.26
N ALA A 83 -0.19 -9.82 -6.37
CA ALA A 83 -1.59 -10.18 -6.46
C ALA A 83 -1.78 -11.32 -7.46
N PHE A 84 -2.32 -12.44 -7.00
CA PHE A 84 -2.78 -13.47 -7.91
C PHE A 84 -4.08 -13.06 -8.57
N PHE A 85 -4.17 -13.25 -9.89
CA PHE A 85 -5.40 -13.10 -10.66
C PHE A 85 -5.61 -14.37 -11.46
N THR A 86 -6.41 -15.29 -10.95
CA THR A 86 -6.45 -16.67 -11.40
C THR A 86 -7.88 -17.23 -11.42
N SER A 87 -8.09 -18.28 -12.22
CA SER A 87 -9.34 -19.05 -12.20
C SER A 87 -9.37 -20.16 -11.15
N ARG A 88 -8.26 -20.44 -10.47
CA ARG A 88 -8.24 -21.37 -9.32
C ARG A 88 -9.06 -20.81 -8.17
N ASN A 89 -10.09 -21.53 -7.74
CA ASN A 89 -11.01 -21.11 -6.69
C ASN A 89 -10.97 -22.00 -5.43
N GLU A 90 -10.14 -23.04 -5.45
CA GLU A 90 -10.01 -23.98 -4.35
C GLU A 90 -9.34 -23.31 -3.14
N ASP A 91 -9.88 -23.57 -1.95
CA ASP A 91 -9.37 -22.99 -0.71
C ASP A 91 -7.88 -23.29 -0.47
N TYR A 92 -7.46 -24.54 -0.80
CA TYR A 92 -6.06 -24.91 -0.63
C TYR A 92 -5.11 -24.10 -1.54
N SER A 93 -5.55 -23.74 -2.76
CA SER A 93 -4.78 -22.90 -3.68
C SER A 93 -4.65 -21.46 -3.15
N GLN A 94 -5.71 -20.92 -2.56
CA GLN A 94 -5.67 -19.61 -1.92
C GLN A 94 -4.74 -19.62 -0.72
N ILE A 95 -4.84 -20.62 0.15
CA ILE A 95 -3.97 -20.78 1.32
C ILE A 95 -2.51 -20.91 0.86
N ALA A 96 -2.22 -21.73 -0.15
CA ALA A 96 -0.87 -21.88 -0.69
C ALA A 96 -0.32 -20.56 -1.25
N GLY A 97 -1.15 -19.80 -1.97
CA GLY A 97 -0.77 -18.49 -2.50
C GLY A 97 -0.41 -17.48 -1.41
N PHE A 98 -1.22 -17.39 -0.36
CA PHE A 98 -0.91 -16.51 0.78
C PHE A 98 0.32 -16.98 1.57
N ASN A 99 0.49 -18.29 1.77
CA ASN A 99 1.67 -18.86 2.42
C ASN A 99 2.96 -18.60 1.61
N ALA A 100 2.87 -18.58 0.28
CA ALA A 100 3.98 -18.19 -0.59
C ALA A 100 4.32 -16.70 -0.50
N GLY A 101 3.46 -15.90 0.13
CA GLY A 101 3.68 -14.48 0.38
C GLY A 101 2.93 -13.51 -0.54
N ALA A 102 1.84 -13.94 -1.18
CA ALA A 102 0.97 -13.03 -1.92
C ALA A 102 0.27 -12.03 -1.00
N ASP A 103 0.06 -10.81 -1.51
CA ASP A 103 -0.62 -9.73 -0.79
C ASP A 103 -2.14 -9.71 -1.08
N ASP A 104 -2.59 -10.27 -2.20
CA ASP A 104 -4.01 -10.46 -2.54
C ASP A 104 -4.21 -11.65 -3.47
N TYR A 105 -5.45 -12.16 -3.49
CA TYR A 105 -5.89 -13.27 -4.32
C TYR A 105 -7.25 -12.92 -4.95
N ILE A 106 -7.31 -12.88 -6.28
CA ILE A 106 -8.46 -12.40 -7.05
C ILE A 106 -8.89 -13.46 -8.02
N LEU A 107 -10.16 -13.84 -7.96
CA LEU A 107 -10.71 -14.85 -8.86
C LEU A 107 -11.10 -14.23 -10.21
N LYS A 108 -10.76 -14.94 -11.30
CA LYS A 108 -11.31 -14.69 -12.63
C LYS A 108 -12.70 -15.39 -12.75
N PRO A 109 -13.71 -14.75 -13.37
CA PRO A 109 -13.72 -13.38 -13.86
C PRO A 109 -13.97 -12.35 -12.73
N CYS A 110 -13.40 -11.16 -12.86
CA CYS A 110 -13.58 -10.06 -11.91
C CYS A 110 -14.15 -8.84 -12.63
N ARG A 111 -15.05 -8.10 -11.96
CA ARG A 111 -15.56 -6.83 -12.49
C ARG A 111 -14.46 -5.76 -12.47
N PRO A 112 -14.30 -4.94 -13.55
CA PRO A 112 -13.21 -3.96 -13.65
C PRO A 112 -13.13 -3.00 -12.45
N HIS A 113 -14.28 -2.53 -11.95
CA HIS A 113 -14.30 -1.62 -10.79
C HIS A 113 -13.81 -2.29 -9.49
N LEU A 114 -14.17 -3.57 -9.28
CA LEU A 114 -13.70 -4.33 -8.13
C LEU A 114 -12.20 -4.59 -8.23
N PHE A 115 -11.72 -4.99 -9.41
CA PHE A 115 -10.31 -5.18 -9.70
C PHE A 115 -9.51 -3.89 -9.42
N LEU A 116 -9.94 -2.75 -9.99
CA LEU A 116 -9.31 -1.46 -9.75
C LEU A 116 -9.27 -1.08 -8.26
N SER A 117 -10.36 -1.34 -7.53
CA SER A 117 -10.42 -1.04 -6.09
C SER A 117 -9.42 -1.85 -5.27
N ARG A 118 -9.22 -3.13 -5.59
CA ARG A 118 -8.21 -3.98 -4.97
C ARG A 118 -6.79 -3.49 -5.28
N MET A 119 -6.50 -3.18 -6.54
CA MET A 119 -5.18 -2.63 -6.95
C MET A 119 -4.88 -1.32 -6.23
N ARG A 120 -5.87 -0.43 -6.11
CA ARG A 120 -5.71 0.82 -5.33
C ARG A 120 -5.43 0.55 -3.86
N ALA A 121 -6.08 -0.45 -3.26
CA ALA A 121 -5.85 -0.81 -1.86
C ALA A 121 -4.43 -1.35 -1.64
N LEU A 122 -3.93 -2.21 -2.53
CA LEU A 122 -2.57 -2.72 -2.51
C LEU A 122 -1.55 -1.58 -2.67
N LEU A 123 -1.70 -0.76 -3.71
CA LEU A 123 -0.78 0.34 -3.99
C LEU A 123 -0.79 1.43 -2.91
N ARG A 124 -1.89 1.60 -2.19
CA ARG A 124 -1.93 2.46 -1.00
C ARG A 124 -1.04 1.89 0.10
N ARG A 125 -1.06 0.57 0.34
CA ARG A 125 -0.16 -0.08 1.29
C ARG A 125 1.31 0.06 0.87
N PHE A 126 1.60 -0.04 -0.42
CA PHE A 126 2.94 0.18 -0.95
C PHE A 126 3.44 1.61 -0.69
N LYS A 127 2.64 2.63 -0.99
CA LYS A 127 2.98 4.02 -0.66
C LYS A 127 3.23 4.20 0.83
N LEU A 128 2.45 3.54 1.67
CA LEU A 128 2.64 3.57 3.12
C LEU A 128 3.92 2.83 3.56
N ARG A 129 4.39 1.81 2.81
CA ARG A 129 5.68 1.13 3.05
C ARG A 129 6.86 1.92 2.50
N SER A 130 6.77 2.47 1.30
CA SER A 130 7.85 3.30 0.70
C SER A 130 8.02 4.63 1.43
N ASP A 131 6.95 5.15 2.03
CA ASP A 131 6.99 6.29 2.96
C ASP A 131 7.47 5.89 4.37
N SER A 132 7.82 4.61 4.62
CA SER A 132 8.38 4.17 5.91
C SER A 132 9.74 4.80 6.25
N SER A 133 10.34 5.50 5.28
CA SER A 133 11.48 6.40 5.49
C SER A 133 11.20 7.85 5.08
N SER A 134 9.94 8.27 4.99
CA SER A 134 9.62 9.67 4.74
C SER A 134 10.02 10.50 5.96
N THR A 135 11.26 10.94 5.93
CA THR A 135 11.74 11.99 6.83
C THR A 135 11.13 13.29 6.36
N PHE A 136 10.04 13.70 6.98
CA PHE A 136 9.44 15.01 6.71
C PHE A 136 9.80 15.93 7.88
N HIS A 137 10.61 16.98 7.61
CA HIS A 137 11.07 17.95 8.60
C HIS A 137 11.70 17.33 9.87
N GLY A 138 12.55 16.33 9.66
CA GLY A 138 13.27 15.67 10.76
C GLY A 138 12.46 14.64 11.53
N ILE A 139 11.22 14.36 11.11
CA ILE A 139 10.38 13.29 11.65
C ILE A 139 10.33 12.14 10.66
N ALA A 140 10.75 10.96 11.09
CA ALA A 140 10.62 9.71 10.36
C ALA A 140 9.66 8.76 11.09
N ILE A 141 8.86 8.01 10.34
CA ILE A 141 7.95 7.00 10.88
C ILE A 141 8.43 5.61 10.49
N ASP A 142 8.69 4.79 11.49
CA ASP A 142 8.94 3.36 11.34
C ASP A 142 7.66 2.60 11.65
N ARG A 143 6.98 2.13 10.59
CA ARG A 143 5.68 1.46 10.74
C ARG A 143 5.78 0.01 11.20
N GLU A 144 6.93 -0.63 10.95
CA GLU A 144 7.15 -2.00 11.38
C GLU A 144 7.36 -2.08 12.88
N ARG A 145 8.11 -1.10 13.42
CA ARG A 145 8.42 -1.03 14.84
C ARG A 145 7.47 -0.14 15.65
N TYR A 146 6.51 0.53 15.00
CA TYR A 146 5.61 1.52 15.62
C TYR A 146 6.35 2.66 16.34
N ILE A 147 7.47 3.10 15.73
CA ILE A 147 8.33 4.14 16.29
C ILE A 147 8.28 5.39 15.41
N VAL A 148 8.24 6.54 16.05
CA VAL A 148 8.48 7.84 15.42
C VAL A 148 9.88 8.29 15.80
N ARG A 149 10.70 8.70 14.82
CA ARG A 149 12.02 9.30 15.06
C ARG A 149 11.96 10.79 14.81
N LYS A 150 12.46 11.58 15.75
CA LYS A 150 12.68 13.01 15.60
C LYS A 150 14.17 13.29 15.74
N GLY A 151 14.85 13.52 14.61
CA GLY A 151 16.30 13.52 14.55
C GLY A 151 16.87 12.17 14.99
N SER A 152 17.70 12.15 16.04
CA SER A 152 18.27 10.93 16.65
C SER A 152 17.40 10.31 17.76
N THR A 153 16.29 10.93 18.13
CA THR A 153 15.44 10.48 19.24
C THR A 153 14.33 9.59 18.74
N GLU A 154 14.21 8.38 19.30
CA GLU A 154 13.08 7.47 19.09
C GLU A 154 11.97 7.77 20.10
N ILE A 155 10.75 7.94 19.59
CA ILE A 155 9.55 8.24 20.37
C ILE A 155 8.56 7.09 20.17
N LEU A 156 8.30 6.35 21.25
CA LEU A 156 7.25 5.34 21.29
C LEU A 156 5.88 6.01 21.48
N LEU A 157 4.98 5.74 20.55
CA LEU A 157 3.62 6.25 20.61
C LEU A 157 2.63 5.11 20.90
N PRO A 158 1.60 5.34 21.72
CA PRO A 158 0.45 4.46 21.78
C PRO A 158 -0.17 4.28 20.39
N ARG A 159 -0.74 3.10 20.14
CA ARG A 159 -1.24 2.69 18.80
C ARG A 159 -2.05 3.78 18.09
N LYS A 160 -3.05 4.37 18.76
CA LYS A 160 -3.91 5.39 18.15
C LYS A 160 -3.22 6.72 17.87
N GLU A 161 -2.24 7.09 18.67
CA GLU A 161 -1.39 8.26 18.41
C GLU A 161 -0.46 8.01 17.22
N PHE A 162 0.09 6.78 17.12
CA PHE A 162 0.91 6.38 15.98
C PHE A 162 0.09 6.33 14.67
N GLU A 163 -1.11 5.74 14.69
CA GLU A 163 -2.03 5.70 13.55
C GLU A 163 -2.39 7.13 13.09
N LEU A 164 -2.68 8.03 14.04
CA LEU A 164 -2.98 9.43 13.75
C LEU A 164 -1.78 10.16 13.12
N MET A 165 -0.60 10.01 13.70
CA MET A 165 0.62 10.60 13.15
C MET A 165 0.91 10.08 11.75
N SER A 166 0.78 8.77 11.56
CA SER A 166 0.98 8.09 10.29
C SER A 166 0.01 8.58 9.21
N LEU A 167 -1.25 8.82 9.58
CA LEU A 167 -2.25 9.36 8.67
C LEU A 167 -1.91 10.81 8.27
N LEU A 168 -1.61 11.67 9.22
CA LEU A 168 -1.33 13.08 8.96
C LEU A 168 -0.07 13.28 8.11
N ILE A 169 1.00 12.52 8.38
CA ILE A 169 2.26 12.62 7.64
C ILE A 169 2.20 11.94 6.26
N SER A 170 1.23 11.05 6.01
CA SER A 170 1.06 10.39 4.71
C SER A 170 0.70 11.36 3.57
N SER A 171 0.16 12.52 3.91
CA SER A 171 -0.15 13.57 2.96
C SER A 171 0.09 14.95 3.61
N PRO A 172 1.36 15.38 3.70
CA PRO A 172 1.72 16.65 4.32
C PRO A 172 0.98 17.82 3.67
N ARG A 173 0.57 18.78 4.48
CA ARG A 173 -0.23 19.97 4.11
C ARG A 173 -1.69 19.68 3.71
N LYS A 174 -2.09 18.41 3.48
CA LYS A 174 -3.51 18.06 3.32
C LYS A 174 -4.23 18.26 4.66
N VAL A 175 -5.39 18.90 4.62
CA VAL A 175 -6.28 18.98 5.77
C VAL A 175 -7.12 17.70 5.80
N PHE A 176 -6.97 16.90 6.85
CA PHE A 176 -7.84 15.77 7.14
C PHE A 176 -8.99 16.26 8.04
N THR A 177 -10.21 16.05 7.61
CA THR A 177 -11.39 16.37 8.44
C THR A 177 -11.46 15.42 9.63
N ARG A 178 -12.15 15.84 10.70
CA ARG A 178 -12.37 14.97 11.86
C ARG A 178 -13.08 13.67 11.48
N LYS A 179 -14.01 13.74 10.54
CA LYS A 179 -14.75 12.57 10.04
C LYS A 179 -13.80 11.60 9.30
N GLU A 180 -12.96 12.09 8.40
CA GLU A 180 -11.95 11.28 7.70
C GLU A 180 -10.99 10.60 8.69
N ILE A 181 -10.47 11.35 9.67
CA ILE A 181 -9.56 10.83 10.70
C ILE A 181 -10.25 9.73 11.52
N TYR A 182 -11.49 9.98 11.95
CA TYR A 182 -12.22 9.02 12.77
C TYR A 182 -12.51 7.73 12.02
N MET A 183 -12.99 7.83 10.78
CA MET A 183 -13.28 6.66 9.93
C MET A 183 -12.01 5.83 9.65
N GLU A 184 -10.87 6.49 9.39
CA GLU A 184 -9.63 5.80 9.04
C GLU A 184 -9.00 5.08 10.25
N ILE A 185 -9.10 5.66 11.45
CA ILE A 185 -8.37 5.18 12.63
C ILE A 185 -9.25 4.34 13.56
N TRP A 186 -10.52 4.69 13.74
CA TRP A 186 -11.42 3.99 14.68
C TRP A 186 -12.43 3.09 13.97
N GLY A 187 -12.76 3.40 12.70
CA GLY A 187 -13.83 2.73 11.97
C GLY A 187 -15.23 3.11 12.47
N GLY A 188 -16.24 2.93 11.63
CA GLY A 188 -17.63 3.19 12.01
C GLY A 188 -18.06 4.65 11.91
N GLU A 189 -19.27 4.94 12.41
CA GLU A 189 -19.84 6.28 12.39
C GLU A 189 -19.27 7.15 13.51
N MET A 190 -18.93 8.38 13.17
CA MET A 190 -18.41 9.36 14.13
C MET A 190 -19.57 9.95 14.94
N ASP A 191 -19.55 9.76 16.25
CA ASP A 191 -20.31 10.60 17.17
C ASP A 191 -19.68 12.00 17.22
N LEU A 192 -20.42 13.01 16.78
CA LEU A 192 -19.97 14.41 16.73
C LEU A 192 -19.62 15.01 18.09
N SER A 193 -20.09 14.41 19.19
CA SER A 193 -19.75 14.80 20.56
C SER A 193 -18.37 14.29 21.00
N ASN A 194 -17.77 13.39 20.23
CA ASN A 194 -16.57 12.66 20.63
C ASN A 194 -15.29 13.51 20.44
N ARG A 195 -14.72 13.96 21.54
CA ARG A 195 -13.45 14.71 21.60
C ARG A 195 -12.20 13.81 21.51
N THR A 196 -12.37 12.55 21.16
CA THR A 196 -11.27 11.55 21.15
C THR A 196 -10.11 11.99 20.28
N ILE A 197 -10.37 12.53 19.09
CA ILE A 197 -9.32 13.00 18.17
C ILE A 197 -8.54 14.15 18.77
N ASP A 198 -9.23 15.10 19.41
CA ASP A 198 -8.60 16.30 20.01
C ASP A 198 -7.68 15.89 21.15
N VAL A 199 -8.08 14.92 21.97
CA VAL A 199 -7.26 14.37 23.07
C VAL A 199 -6.00 13.68 22.53
N HIS A 200 -6.14 12.83 21.52
CA HIS A 200 -4.98 12.16 20.91
C HIS A 200 -4.04 13.14 20.20
N ASN A 201 -4.58 14.16 19.52
CA ASN A 201 -3.78 15.20 18.91
C ASN A 201 -2.99 16.00 19.96
N ARG A 202 -3.63 16.35 21.08
CA ARG A 202 -2.93 17.04 22.19
C ARG A 202 -1.77 16.21 22.71
N LYS A 203 -2.02 14.93 23.05
CA LYS A 203 -0.97 14.02 23.55
C LYS A 203 0.14 13.80 22.53
N LEU A 204 -0.20 13.76 21.25
CA LEU A 204 0.77 13.62 20.18
C LEU A 204 1.67 14.86 20.11
N ARG A 205 1.10 16.06 20.14
CA ARG A 205 1.85 17.33 20.18
C ARG A 205 2.80 17.43 21.38
N GLU A 206 2.36 17.01 22.55
CA GLU A 206 3.20 16.98 23.77
C GLU A 206 4.46 16.12 23.56
N LYS A 207 4.42 15.10 22.70
CA LYS A 207 5.53 14.18 22.44
C LYS A 207 6.41 14.60 21.25
N ILE A 208 5.81 15.07 20.17
CA ILE A 208 6.55 15.40 18.94
C ILE A 208 6.84 16.89 18.77
N GLY A 209 6.20 17.74 19.58
CA GLY A 209 6.23 19.20 19.50
C GLY A 209 5.01 19.79 18.79
N ASP A 210 4.66 21.02 19.17
CA ASP A 210 3.43 21.70 18.71
C ASP A 210 3.52 22.19 17.25
N ASP A 211 4.72 22.26 16.70
CA ASP A 211 4.95 22.89 15.39
C ASP A 211 4.50 22.04 14.21
N HIS A 212 4.42 20.72 14.39
CA HIS A 212 4.22 19.77 13.31
C HIS A 212 2.75 19.51 12.93
N ILE A 213 1.84 19.69 13.87
CA ILE A 213 0.41 19.44 13.61
C ILE A 213 -0.36 20.76 13.80
N LYS A 214 -0.96 21.26 12.73
CA LYS A 214 -1.78 22.47 12.77
C LYS A 214 -3.26 22.13 12.80
N THR A 215 -3.99 22.84 13.65
CA THR A 215 -5.47 22.78 13.70
C THR A 215 -6.05 23.72 12.66
N VAL A 216 -6.88 23.19 11.77
CA VAL A 216 -7.72 24.03 10.90
C VAL A 216 -9.09 24.15 11.56
N LYS A 217 -9.34 25.33 12.15
CA LYS A 217 -10.49 25.58 13.00
C LYS A 217 -11.79 25.22 12.29
N GLY A 218 -12.63 24.43 12.94
CA GLY A 218 -13.93 23.97 12.39
C GLY A 218 -13.84 22.85 11.36
N ILE A 219 -12.64 22.46 10.87
CA ILE A 219 -12.47 21.46 9.82
C ILE A 219 -11.75 20.22 10.34
N GLY A 220 -10.50 20.34 10.80
CA GLY A 220 -9.70 19.19 11.17
C GLY A 220 -8.24 19.52 11.45
N TYR A 221 -7.35 18.65 11.01
CA TYR A 221 -5.92 18.72 11.28
C TYR A 221 -5.10 18.48 10.03
N ARG A 222 -3.90 19.06 9.98
CA ARG A 222 -2.90 18.79 8.94
C ARG A 222 -1.51 18.70 9.55
N PHE A 223 -0.64 17.92 8.90
CA PHE A 223 0.77 17.93 9.19
C PHE A 223 1.44 19.08 8.42
N GLU A 224 2.20 19.87 9.13
CA GLU A 224 2.94 21.02 8.60
C GLU A 224 4.26 21.13 9.35
N ASN A 225 5.13 22.04 8.91
CA ASN A 225 6.40 22.33 9.55
C ASN A 225 6.27 22.70 11.01
#